data_078c8f392981c9a9ab95a51eacd82cbb
#
_entry.id   078c8f392981c9a9ab95a51eacd82cbb
#
_cell.length_a   1.000
_cell.length_b   1.000
_cell.length_c   1.000
_cell.angle_alpha   90.00
_cell.angle_beta   90.00
_cell.angle_gamma   90.00
#
_symmetry.space_group_name_H-M   'P 1'
#
loop_
_entity.id
_entity.type
_entity.pdbx_description
1 polymer ?
#
loop_
_entity_poly.entity_id
_entity_poly.type
_entity_poly.pdbx_seq_one_letter_code
_entity_poly.pdbx_strand_id
1 'polypeptide(L)'
;MLQIQLWNNSSSELYARLRGTVGRGGRSMRDAGLEQAIRAAGGVASLARAIGIAQPSVSAWSRIPAERVLAVEALTRVHRYILRPDLYGPSEDQVASKSQVKPEVDEIDQLRAAEYGLLSRLLGKAPDADTLSRVAALKGDASDLGIAHIELAAAASAADDRAVSKEFFDLFIGLGRGELLPYASYYLTGFLHERPLARVREDFGLLGIERAGTSREPEDHIAILLEVMSGLARGDFEADFTEQARFFERHLKPWAARMFADLEMSQAAGFYRAVGRVGRIFMELETEAFTLSE
;
A
#
# COMPACT_ATOMS: atom_id res chain seq x y z
N MET A 1 25.27 3.85 -7.35
CA MET A 1 24.58 2.57 -7.62
C MET A 1 24.30 1.91 -6.26
N LEU A 2 23.08 2.11 -5.75
CA LEU A 2 22.64 1.58 -4.44
C LEU A 2 22.48 0.05 -4.53
N GLN A 3 23.24 -0.70 -3.75
CA GLN A 3 23.02 -2.15 -3.59
C GLN A 3 22.01 -2.39 -2.45
N ILE A 4 20.72 -2.33 -2.75
CA ILE A 4 19.63 -2.72 -1.84
C ILE A 4 19.17 -4.17 -2.13
N GLN A 5 20.03 -5.01 -2.67
CA GLN A 5 19.71 -6.37 -3.12
C GLN A 5 19.45 -7.42 -2.00
N LEU A 6 19.52 -7.06 -0.72
CA LEU A 6 19.49 -8.04 0.38
C LEU A 6 18.15 -8.18 1.12
N TRP A 7 17.10 -7.46 0.68
CA TRP A 7 15.86 -7.37 1.46
C TRP A 7 14.71 -8.29 1.01
N ASN A 8 14.88 -9.01 -0.10
CA ASN A 8 13.81 -9.65 -0.87
C ASN A 8 13.19 -10.95 -0.32
N ASN A 9 13.61 -11.52 0.82
CA ASN A 9 13.16 -12.87 1.19
C ASN A 9 12.14 -13.00 2.33
N SER A 10 11.71 -11.92 2.97
CA SER A 10 10.75 -12.02 4.10
C SER A 10 9.37 -11.45 3.82
N SER A 11 9.23 -10.56 2.82
CA SER A 11 7.93 -9.96 2.47
C SER A 11 7.01 -10.92 1.72
N SER A 12 7.58 -11.84 0.90
CA SER A 12 6.79 -12.81 0.14
C SER A 12 6.05 -13.85 1.00
N GLU A 13 6.53 -14.17 2.20
CA GLU A 13 5.83 -15.10 3.09
C GLU A 13 4.58 -14.47 3.76
N LEU A 14 4.62 -13.17 4.04
CA LEU A 14 3.47 -12.45 4.58
C LEU A 14 2.37 -12.32 3.53
N TYR A 15 2.74 -12.01 2.27
CA TYR A 15 1.81 -11.90 1.14
C TYR A 15 1.27 -13.25 0.65
N ALA A 16 2.03 -14.33 0.71
CA ALA A 16 1.54 -15.68 0.39
C ALA A 16 0.45 -16.14 1.37
N ARG A 17 0.46 -15.67 2.61
CA ARG A 17 -0.59 -15.91 3.62
C ARG A 17 -1.82 -15.04 3.43
N LEU A 18 -1.73 -13.91 2.70
CA LEU A 18 -2.85 -13.02 2.39
C LEU A 18 -3.73 -13.54 1.24
N ARG A 19 -3.25 -14.46 0.41
CA ARG A 19 -4.00 -15.05 -0.74
C ARG A 19 -4.81 -16.31 -0.41
N GLY A 20 -4.98 -16.67 0.84
CA GLY A 20 -5.66 -17.91 1.25
C GLY A 20 -7.15 -17.79 1.51
N THR A 21 -7.96 -18.39 0.65
CA THR A 21 -9.34 -18.86 0.82
C THR A 21 -10.49 -17.88 0.66
N VAL A 22 -11.14 -17.98 -0.49
CA VAL A 22 -12.52 -17.55 -0.72
C VAL A 22 -13.46 -18.38 0.15
N GLY A 23 -14.01 -17.77 1.20
CA GLY A 23 -15.06 -18.33 2.05
C GLY A 23 -16.45 -17.91 1.60
N ARG A 24 -17.30 -18.87 1.25
CA ARG A 24 -18.70 -18.68 0.88
C ARG A 24 -19.54 -18.16 2.05
N GLY A 25 -20.18 -17.02 1.87
CA GLY A 25 -21.24 -16.52 2.75
C GLY A 25 -22.26 -15.72 1.93
N GLY A 26 -23.51 -16.25 1.81
CA GLY A 26 -24.51 -15.75 0.89
C GLY A 26 -25.10 -14.38 1.24
N ARG A 27 -25.05 -13.49 0.30
CA ARG A 27 -26.00 -12.44 -0.06
C ARG A 27 -25.92 -12.31 -1.56
N SER A 28 -27.04 -12.00 -2.26
CA SER A 28 -27.09 -11.79 -3.70
C SER A 28 -26.00 -10.79 -4.10
N MET A 29 -24.83 -11.30 -4.42
CA MET A 29 -23.68 -10.49 -4.76
C MET A 29 -23.76 -10.18 -6.25
N ARG A 30 -23.77 -8.90 -6.59
CA ARG A 30 -23.57 -8.44 -7.96
C ARG A 30 -22.21 -8.94 -8.45
N ASP A 31 -22.17 -9.33 -9.70
CA ASP A 31 -20.92 -9.67 -10.39
C ASP A 31 -19.95 -8.48 -10.38
N ALA A 32 -18.65 -8.75 -10.25
CA ALA A 32 -17.61 -7.73 -10.19
C ALA A 32 -17.63 -6.80 -11.42
N GLY A 33 -17.90 -7.33 -12.62
CA GLY A 33 -18.05 -6.53 -13.83
C GLY A 33 -19.20 -5.55 -13.79
N LEU A 34 -20.35 -5.95 -13.20
CA LEU A 34 -21.48 -5.05 -12.99
C LEU A 34 -21.15 -3.94 -11.97
N GLU A 35 -20.48 -4.27 -10.89
CA GLU A 35 -20.07 -3.30 -9.89
C GLU A 35 -19.10 -2.26 -10.45
N GLN A 36 -18.15 -2.71 -11.26
CA GLN A 36 -17.21 -1.83 -11.93
C GLN A 36 -17.89 -0.91 -12.93
N ALA A 37 -18.86 -1.43 -13.72
CA ALA A 37 -19.66 -0.62 -14.64
C ALA A 37 -20.49 0.44 -13.91
N ILE A 38 -21.14 0.08 -12.79
CA ILE A 38 -21.92 1.01 -11.96
C ILE A 38 -21.03 2.13 -11.42
N ARG A 39 -19.83 1.79 -10.97
CA ARG A 39 -18.86 2.76 -10.44
C ARG A 39 -18.37 3.71 -11.53
N ALA A 40 -17.96 3.18 -12.68
CA ALA A 40 -17.49 3.97 -13.82
C ALA A 40 -18.57 4.91 -14.37
N ALA A 41 -19.86 4.51 -14.29
CA ALA A 41 -20.99 5.34 -14.70
C ALA A 41 -21.42 6.39 -13.65
N GLY A 42 -20.81 6.40 -12.45
CA GLY A 42 -21.20 7.30 -11.37
C GLY A 42 -22.47 6.87 -10.62
N GLY A 43 -22.80 5.56 -10.63
CA GLY A 43 -23.91 4.97 -9.88
C GLY A 43 -24.98 4.30 -10.73
N VAL A 44 -25.85 3.53 -10.05
CA VAL A 44 -26.93 2.73 -10.69
C VAL A 44 -27.88 3.59 -11.52
N ALA A 45 -28.28 4.75 -10.99
CA ALA A 45 -29.20 5.66 -11.68
C ALA A 45 -28.56 6.29 -12.92
N SER A 46 -27.28 6.63 -12.86
CA SER A 46 -26.51 7.18 -13.97
C SER A 46 -26.34 6.14 -15.08
N LEU A 47 -25.97 4.90 -14.73
CA LEU A 47 -25.85 3.79 -15.66
C LEU A 47 -27.19 3.53 -16.37
N ALA A 48 -28.31 3.43 -15.62
CA ALA A 48 -29.63 3.19 -16.15
C ALA A 48 -30.05 4.26 -17.16
N ARG A 49 -29.87 5.54 -16.79
CA ARG A 49 -30.20 6.69 -17.65
C ARG A 49 -29.40 6.67 -18.96
N ALA A 50 -28.11 6.36 -18.85
CA ALA A 50 -27.17 6.40 -19.97
C ALA A 50 -27.42 5.27 -20.98
N ILE A 51 -27.86 4.09 -20.52
CA ILE A 51 -28.22 2.97 -21.43
C ILE A 51 -29.71 2.94 -21.77
N GLY A 52 -30.48 3.96 -21.35
CA GLY A 52 -31.90 4.15 -21.74
C GLY A 52 -32.86 3.14 -21.11
N ILE A 53 -32.64 2.71 -19.88
CA ILE A 53 -33.53 1.80 -19.15
C ILE A 53 -33.92 2.34 -17.77
N ALA A 54 -34.96 1.77 -17.18
CA ALA A 54 -35.41 2.16 -15.85
C ALA A 54 -34.40 1.72 -14.77
N GLN A 55 -34.16 2.58 -13.79
CA GLN A 55 -33.23 2.29 -12.68
C GLN A 55 -33.55 0.97 -11.94
N PRO A 56 -34.82 0.58 -11.68
CA PRO A 56 -35.13 -0.70 -11.05
C PRO A 56 -34.59 -1.91 -11.84
N SER A 57 -34.56 -1.81 -13.20
CA SER A 57 -34.00 -2.88 -14.04
C SER A 57 -32.54 -3.12 -13.76
N VAL A 58 -31.70 -2.05 -13.68
CA VAL A 58 -30.29 -2.17 -13.33
C VAL A 58 -30.11 -2.62 -11.88
N SER A 59 -30.98 -2.17 -10.99
CA SER A 59 -30.93 -2.58 -9.57
C SER A 59 -31.19 -4.08 -9.39
N ALA A 60 -31.98 -4.69 -10.25
CA ALA A 60 -32.32 -6.11 -10.24
C ALA A 60 -31.23 -7.00 -10.87
N TRP A 61 -30.23 -6.43 -11.54
CA TRP A 61 -29.17 -7.21 -12.15
C TRP A 61 -28.25 -7.82 -11.09
N SER A 62 -28.00 -9.11 -11.21
CA SER A 62 -26.87 -9.78 -10.55
C SER A 62 -25.61 -9.71 -11.39
N ARG A 63 -25.76 -9.62 -12.72
CA ARG A 63 -24.72 -9.42 -13.74
C ARG A 63 -25.30 -8.68 -14.94
N ILE A 64 -24.42 -8.11 -15.79
CA ILE A 64 -24.84 -7.39 -17.00
C ILE A 64 -25.44 -8.37 -18.01
N PRO A 65 -26.71 -8.15 -18.49
CA PRO A 65 -27.30 -8.95 -19.53
C PRO A 65 -26.45 -8.95 -20.82
N ALA A 66 -26.35 -10.09 -21.49
CA ALA A 66 -25.47 -10.26 -22.65
C ALA A 66 -25.72 -9.21 -23.75
N GLU A 67 -26.99 -8.90 -24.01
CA GLU A 67 -27.40 -7.91 -25.01
C GLU A 67 -27.07 -6.46 -24.65
N ARG A 68 -26.68 -6.21 -23.41
CA ARG A 68 -26.34 -4.86 -22.89
C ARG A 68 -24.86 -4.62 -22.75
N VAL A 69 -24.02 -5.65 -22.86
CA VAL A 69 -22.58 -5.56 -22.61
C VAL A 69 -21.90 -4.52 -23.50
N LEU A 70 -22.19 -4.53 -24.80
CA LEU A 70 -21.58 -3.59 -25.75
C LEU A 70 -21.98 -2.12 -25.47
N ALA A 71 -23.25 -1.89 -25.07
CA ALA A 71 -23.73 -0.55 -24.72
C ALA A 71 -23.07 -0.06 -23.43
N VAL A 72 -22.90 -0.96 -22.43
CA VAL A 72 -22.25 -0.63 -21.17
C VAL A 72 -20.75 -0.38 -21.40
N GLU A 73 -20.06 -1.20 -22.20
CA GLU A 73 -18.66 -1.00 -22.59
C GLU A 73 -18.44 0.35 -23.25
N ALA A 74 -19.25 0.69 -24.27
CA ALA A 74 -19.14 1.97 -24.99
C ALA A 74 -19.30 3.18 -24.07
N LEU A 75 -20.17 3.05 -23.05
CA LEU A 75 -20.47 4.11 -22.11
C LEU A 75 -19.43 4.26 -21.01
N THR A 76 -19.05 3.13 -20.39
CA THR A 76 -18.21 3.11 -19.19
C THR A 76 -16.71 3.00 -19.51
N ARG A 77 -16.38 2.66 -20.76
CA ARG A 77 -15.04 2.26 -21.22
C ARG A 77 -14.44 1.05 -20.47
N VAL A 78 -15.26 0.36 -19.68
CA VAL A 78 -14.88 -0.91 -19.07
C VAL A 78 -15.03 -2.01 -20.12
N HIS A 79 -13.93 -2.68 -20.44
CA HIS A 79 -13.92 -3.67 -21.51
C HIS A 79 -14.87 -4.86 -21.26
N ARG A 80 -15.51 -5.35 -22.33
CA ARG A 80 -16.47 -6.45 -22.31
C ARG A 80 -15.95 -7.74 -21.64
N TYR A 81 -14.68 -8.03 -21.71
CA TYR A 81 -14.06 -9.18 -21.02
C TYR A 81 -14.03 -9.01 -19.49
N ILE A 82 -14.04 -7.76 -18.98
CA ILE A 82 -14.20 -7.46 -17.56
C ILE A 82 -15.67 -7.50 -17.16
N LEU A 83 -16.54 -6.93 -18.02
CA LEU A 83 -17.97 -6.87 -17.80
C LEU A 83 -18.63 -8.25 -17.77
N ARG A 84 -18.19 -9.15 -18.66
CA ARG A 84 -18.71 -10.53 -18.83
C ARG A 84 -17.61 -11.47 -19.32
N PRO A 85 -16.70 -11.89 -18.45
CA PRO A 85 -15.60 -12.82 -18.79
C PRO A 85 -16.10 -14.19 -19.27
N ASP A 86 -17.29 -14.58 -18.86
CA ASP A 86 -17.96 -15.82 -19.26
C ASP A 86 -18.45 -15.81 -20.73
N LEU A 87 -18.68 -14.64 -21.32
CA LEU A 87 -19.14 -14.50 -22.71
C LEU A 87 -18.05 -14.06 -23.67
N TYR A 88 -17.16 -13.25 -23.21
CA TYR A 88 -16.14 -12.59 -24.02
C TYR A 88 -14.73 -12.98 -23.62
N GLY A 89 -14.46 -14.13 -23.10
CA GLY A 89 -13.18 -14.59 -22.59
C GLY A 89 -11.94 -13.79 -23.04
N PRO A 90 -10.80 -13.88 -22.43
CA PRO A 90 -9.64 -13.10 -22.85
C PRO A 90 -9.37 -13.42 -24.33
N SER A 91 -9.25 -12.37 -25.18
CA SER A 91 -8.87 -12.56 -26.58
C SER A 91 -7.54 -13.31 -26.66
N GLU A 92 -7.37 -14.21 -27.65
CA GLU A 92 -6.13 -15.00 -27.82
C GLU A 92 -4.89 -14.11 -27.87
N ASP A 93 -5.01 -12.90 -28.42
CA ASP A 93 -3.94 -11.88 -28.43
C ASP A 93 -3.58 -11.34 -27.03
N GLN A 94 -4.51 -11.41 -26.05
CA GLN A 94 -4.26 -10.99 -24.67
C GLN A 94 -3.81 -12.14 -23.77
N VAL A 95 -4.16 -13.39 -24.10
CA VAL A 95 -3.59 -14.56 -23.43
C VAL A 95 -2.11 -14.67 -23.78
N ALA A 96 -1.73 -14.37 -25.03
CA ALA A 96 -0.33 -14.33 -25.46
C ALA A 96 0.44 -13.16 -24.85
N SER A 97 -0.18 -11.98 -24.66
CA SER A 97 0.46 -10.82 -24.04
C SER A 97 0.49 -10.87 -22.50
N LYS A 98 -0.51 -11.51 -21.86
CA LYS A 98 -0.50 -11.73 -20.40
C LYS A 98 0.44 -12.86 -19.95
N SER A 99 0.86 -13.75 -20.87
CA SER A 99 1.79 -14.84 -20.55
C SER A 99 3.26 -14.42 -20.54
N GLN A 100 3.63 -13.22 -20.97
CA GLN A 100 5.05 -12.88 -21.17
C GLN A 100 5.49 -11.46 -20.85
N VAL A 101 4.71 -10.63 -20.16
CA VAL A 101 5.29 -9.40 -19.59
C VAL A 101 4.63 -9.15 -18.24
N LYS A 102 5.20 -9.70 -17.16
CA LYS A 102 5.26 -8.95 -15.91
C LYS A 102 5.85 -7.59 -16.31
N PRO A 103 5.17 -6.43 -16.08
CA PRO A 103 5.78 -5.15 -16.40
C PRO A 103 7.16 -5.18 -15.78
N GLU A 104 8.19 -4.94 -16.59
CA GLU A 104 9.56 -4.87 -16.10
C GLU A 104 9.53 -3.69 -15.12
N VAL A 105 9.53 -4.04 -13.82
CA VAL A 105 9.46 -3.03 -12.75
C VAL A 105 10.69 -2.18 -12.92
N ASP A 106 10.52 -0.91 -13.20
CA ASP A 106 11.61 0.04 -13.42
C ASP A 106 12.59 -0.05 -12.24
N GLU A 107 13.86 0.16 -12.51
CA GLU A 107 14.91 0.18 -11.48
C GLU A 107 14.58 1.19 -10.36
N ILE A 108 13.96 2.30 -10.71
CA ILE A 108 13.49 3.32 -9.76
C ILE A 108 12.39 2.76 -8.86
N ASP A 109 11.40 2.08 -9.43
CA ASP A 109 10.31 1.48 -8.66
C ASP A 109 10.81 0.35 -7.74
N GLN A 110 11.83 -0.40 -8.15
CA GLN A 110 12.49 -1.38 -7.29
C GLN A 110 13.19 -0.72 -6.09
N LEU A 111 13.85 0.42 -6.31
CA LEU A 111 14.50 1.19 -5.24
C LEU A 111 13.46 1.79 -4.28
N ARG A 112 12.37 2.36 -4.81
CA ARG A 112 11.25 2.86 -4.02
C ARG A 112 10.62 1.75 -3.18
N ALA A 113 10.34 0.60 -3.79
CA ALA A 113 9.80 -0.56 -3.10
C ALA A 113 10.70 -1.04 -1.96
N ALA A 114 12.03 -1.06 -2.18
CA ALA A 114 12.99 -1.45 -1.17
C ALA A 114 13.03 -0.47 0.01
N GLU A 115 12.92 0.84 -0.25
CA GLU A 115 12.91 1.87 0.78
C GLU A 115 11.63 1.81 1.63
N TYR A 116 10.46 1.69 0.99
CA TYR A 116 9.21 1.45 1.68
C TYR A 116 9.27 0.19 2.55
N GLY A 117 9.81 -0.92 2.03
CA GLY A 117 9.96 -2.18 2.74
C GLY A 117 10.93 -2.09 3.93
N LEU A 118 12.03 -1.34 3.81
CA LEU A 118 12.96 -1.07 4.91
C LEU A 118 12.25 -0.36 6.06
N LEU A 119 11.59 0.75 5.77
CA LEU A 119 10.87 1.55 6.77
C LEU A 119 9.72 0.76 7.40
N SER A 120 8.94 0.03 6.60
CA SER A 120 7.89 -0.87 7.11
C SER A 120 8.43 -1.87 8.11
N ARG A 121 9.54 -2.52 7.78
CA ARG A 121 10.18 -3.52 8.62
C ARG A 121 10.63 -2.95 9.96
N LEU A 122 11.29 -1.78 9.95
CA LEU A 122 11.84 -1.14 11.14
C LEU A 122 10.74 -0.58 12.06
N LEU A 123 9.58 -0.19 11.49
CA LEU A 123 8.45 0.37 12.25
C LEU A 123 7.40 -0.67 12.64
N GLY A 124 7.40 -1.85 12.02
CA GLY A 124 6.43 -2.92 12.31
C GLY A 124 6.80 -3.76 13.53
N LYS A 125 8.08 -3.87 13.83
CA LYS A 125 8.61 -4.57 15.01
C LYS A 125 10.04 -4.12 15.32
N ALA A 126 10.45 -4.29 16.57
CA ALA A 126 11.84 -4.07 16.95
C ALA A 126 12.78 -4.95 16.09
N PRO A 127 13.85 -4.38 15.50
CA PRO A 127 14.80 -5.12 14.70
C PRO A 127 15.61 -6.07 15.58
N ASP A 128 15.80 -7.29 15.11
CA ASP A 128 16.72 -8.27 15.67
C ASP A 128 18.16 -8.02 15.20
N ALA A 129 19.13 -8.75 15.75
CA ALA A 129 20.54 -8.59 15.44
C ALA A 129 20.85 -8.81 13.94
N ASP A 130 20.15 -9.73 13.25
CA ASP A 130 20.28 -9.94 11.81
C ASP A 130 19.79 -8.72 11.03
N THR A 131 18.65 -8.18 11.39
CA THR A 131 18.10 -6.96 10.81
C THR A 131 19.05 -5.77 11.01
N LEU A 132 19.56 -5.56 12.23
CA LEU A 132 20.54 -4.51 12.51
C LEU A 132 21.84 -4.68 11.70
N SER A 133 22.35 -5.92 11.57
CA SER A 133 23.52 -6.20 10.74
C SER A 133 23.30 -5.85 9.26
N ARG A 134 22.12 -6.12 8.71
CA ARG A 134 21.76 -5.74 7.34
C ARG A 134 21.65 -4.23 7.17
N VAL A 135 21.03 -3.55 8.12
CA VAL A 135 20.94 -2.08 8.12
C VAL A 135 22.33 -1.44 8.23
N ALA A 136 23.22 -2.00 9.05
CA ALA A 136 24.61 -1.55 9.18
C ALA A 136 25.42 -1.69 7.87
N ALA A 137 25.00 -2.56 6.96
CA ALA A 137 25.64 -2.75 5.65
C ALA A 137 25.11 -1.78 4.57
N LEU A 138 24.11 -0.94 4.87
CA LEU A 138 23.60 0.05 3.93
C LEU A 138 24.71 1.01 3.50
N LYS A 139 24.66 1.39 2.23
CA LYS A 139 25.56 2.37 1.64
C LYS A 139 24.74 3.56 1.16
N GLY A 140 25.26 4.74 1.32
CA GLY A 140 24.70 5.95 0.78
C GLY A 140 25.64 6.65 -0.19
N ASP A 141 25.13 7.72 -0.77
CA ASP A 141 25.87 8.65 -1.63
C ASP A 141 25.82 10.08 -1.05
N ALA A 142 26.15 11.09 -1.86
CA ALA A 142 26.16 12.49 -1.44
C ALA A 142 24.78 13.16 -1.49
N SER A 143 23.70 12.44 -1.84
CA SER A 143 22.33 12.96 -1.73
C SER A 143 21.86 13.01 -0.28
N ASP A 144 20.82 13.81 0.00
CA ASP A 144 20.27 13.91 1.36
C ASP A 144 19.79 12.55 1.89
N LEU A 145 19.16 11.73 1.05
CA LEU A 145 18.74 10.37 1.41
C LEU A 145 19.95 9.44 1.59
N GLY A 146 20.97 9.56 0.71
CA GLY A 146 22.20 8.78 0.82
C GLY A 146 22.97 9.08 2.12
N ILE A 147 23.05 10.35 2.51
CA ILE A 147 23.65 10.76 3.80
C ILE A 147 22.85 10.19 4.97
N ALA A 148 21.50 10.25 4.91
CA ALA A 148 20.64 9.67 5.94
C ALA A 148 20.82 8.14 6.06
N HIS A 149 21.04 7.43 4.95
CA HIS A 149 21.38 6.00 4.98
C HIS A 149 22.72 5.72 5.64
N ILE A 150 23.75 6.55 5.39
CA ILE A 150 25.06 6.43 6.07
C ILE A 150 24.87 6.59 7.58
N GLU A 151 24.08 7.56 8.00
CA GLU A 151 23.79 7.79 9.43
C GLU A 151 23.01 6.63 10.05
N LEU A 152 22.02 6.09 9.33
CA LEU A 152 21.26 4.92 9.77
C LEU A 152 22.15 3.69 9.90
N ALA A 153 23.05 3.47 8.93
CA ALA A 153 24.03 2.37 8.98
C ALA A 153 24.99 2.52 10.17
N ALA A 154 25.47 3.73 10.44
CA ALA A 154 26.32 4.03 11.60
C ALA A 154 25.56 3.79 12.92
N ALA A 155 24.29 4.24 13.01
CA ALA A 155 23.45 4.00 14.17
C ALA A 155 23.21 2.50 14.40
N ALA A 156 22.93 1.72 13.35
CA ALA A 156 22.76 0.27 13.42
C ALA A 156 24.05 -0.45 13.84
N SER A 157 25.21 0.00 13.34
CA SER A 157 26.51 -0.56 13.70
C SER A 157 26.88 -0.35 15.16
N ALA A 158 26.44 0.74 15.76
CA ALA A 158 26.68 1.09 17.15
C ALA A 158 25.60 0.54 18.11
N ALA A 159 24.50 0.00 17.57
CA ALA A 159 23.34 -0.40 18.34
C ALA A 159 23.50 -1.83 18.90
N ASP A 160 22.95 -2.01 20.12
CA ASP A 160 22.68 -3.32 20.71
C ASP A 160 21.18 -3.65 20.52
N ASP A 161 20.87 -4.88 20.11
CA ASP A 161 19.49 -5.32 19.79
C ASP A 161 18.52 -5.18 20.98
N ARG A 162 19.00 -5.39 22.20
CA ARG A 162 18.21 -5.21 23.43
C ARG A 162 17.92 -3.72 23.69
N ALA A 163 18.92 -2.87 23.48
CA ALA A 163 18.75 -1.44 23.63
C ALA A 163 17.75 -0.90 22.60
N VAL A 164 17.86 -1.32 21.34
CA VAL A 164 16.91 -0.93 20.28
C VAL A 164 15.52 -1.51 20.54
N SER A 165 15.40 -2.73 21.06
CA SER A 165 14.09 -3.29 21.45
C SER A 165 13.45 -2.51 22.58
N LYS A 166 14.23 -2.04 23.55
CA LYS A 166 13.72 -1.16 24.60
C LYS A 166 13.30 0.20 24.04
N GLU A 167 14.09 0.79 23.17
CA GLU A 167 13.78 2.04 22.48
C GLU A 167 12.47 1.92 21.68
N PHE A 168 12.30 0.84 20.91
CA PHE A 168 11.05 0.56 20.20
C PHE A 168 9.85 0.48 21.15
N PHE A 169 10.03 -0.21 22.29
CA PHE A 169 8.98 -0.29 23.29
C PHE A 169 8.61 1.09 23.85
N ASP A 170 9.59 1.88 24.25
CA ASP A 170 9.36 3.21 24.84
C ASP A 170 8.70 4.17 23.82
N LEU A 171 9.11 4.10 22.54
CA LEU A 171 8.59 4.94 21.48
C LEU A 171 7.15 4.57 21.07
N PHE A 172 6.86 3.30 20.86
CA PHE A 172 5.63 2.88 20.15
C PHE A 172 4.63 2.08 20.99
N ILE A 173 5.08 1.44 22.09
CA ILE A 173 4.23 0.58 22.92
C ILE A 173 3.97 1.23 24.29
N GLY A 174 5.02 1.48 25.07
CA GLY A 174 4.98 2.09 26.38
C GLY A 174 4.23 1.32 27.46
N LEU A 175 4.31 1.77 28.71
CA LEU A 175 3.43 1.32 29.79
C LEU A 175 2.12 2.11 29.72
N GLY A 176 1.15 1.59 28.99
CA GLY A 176 -0.14 2.22 28.71
C GLY A 176 -0.19 3.01 27.41
N ARG A 177 0.87 3.71 27.02
CA ARG A 177 0.97 4.44 25.75
C ARG A 177 2.44 4.71 25.42
N GLY A 178 2.85 4.46 24.17
CA GLY A 178 4.13 4.90 23.63
C GLY A 178 4.22 6.41 23.48
N GLU A 179 5.42 6.95 23.32
CA GLU A 179 5.64 8.38 23.05
C GLU A 179 4.97 8.78 21.73
N LEU A 180 5.03 7.92 20.70
CA LEU A 180 4.43 8.12 19.39
C LEU A 180 3.34 7.08 19.11
N LEU A 181 2.26 7.51 18.48
CA LEU A 181 1.19 6.64 17.97
C LEU A 181 1.18 6.71 16.45
N PRO A 182 1.86 5.79 15.75
CA PRO A 182 2.14 5.89 14.33
C PRO A 182 0.94 5.43 13.47
N TYR A 183 -0.23 6.05 13.69
CA TYR A 183 -1.49 5.74 13.02
C TYR A 183 -2.06 6.96 12.32
N ALA A 184 -2.55 6.79 11.08
CA ALA A 184 -3.16 7.87 10.32
C ALA A 184 -4.35 8.50 11.07
N SER A 185 -5.20 7.67 11.72
CA SER A 185 -6.32 8.17 12.53
C SER A 185 -5.85 9.16 13.59
N TYR A 186 -4.80 8.80 14.32
CA TYR A 186 -4.29 9.65 15.40
C TYR A 186 -3.69 10.97 14.87
N TYR A 187 -2.84 10.90 13.84
CA TYR A 187 -2.18 12.09 13.30
C TYR A 187 -3.14 13.06 12.62
N LEU A 188 -4.23 12.55 12.04
CA LEU A 188 -5.19 13.36 11.30
C LEU A 188 -6.38 13.84 12.14
N THR A 189 -6.72 13.14 13.24
CA THR A 189 -7.93 13.47 14.02
C THR A 189 -7.66 13.63 15.52
N GLY A 190 -6.50 13.17 16.02
CA GLY A 190 -6.17 13.11 17.44
C GLY A 190 -6.70 11.87 18.16
N PHE A 191 -7.43 11.00 17.48
CA PHE A 191 -8.01 9.78 18.05
C PHE A 191 -7.70 8.56 17.21
N LEU A 192 -7.63 7.37 17.84
CA LEU A 192 -7.47 6.09 17.13
C LEU A 192 -8.82 5.60 16.59
N HIS A 193 -8.77 4.71 15.59
CA HIS A 193 -9.93 4.03 14.98
C HIS A 193 -10.96 4.95 14.30
N GLU A 194 -10.54 6.12 13.85
CA GLU A 194 -11.36 7.12 13.20
C GLU A 194 -11.47 6.94 11.67
N ARG A 195 -12.11 7.91 11.00
CA ARG A 195 -12.37 7.90 9.55
C ARG A 195 -11.19 7.53 8.66
N PRO A 196 -9.93 7.91 8.94
CA PRO A 196 -8.79 7.47 8.13
C PRO A 196 -8.67 5.96 8.03
N LEU A 197 -8.87 5.21 9.13
CA LEU A 197 -8.86 3.76 9.13
C LEU A 197 -9.93 3.15 8.21
N ALA A 198 -11.14 3.72 8.23
CA ALA A 198 -12.22 3.25 7.35
C ALA A 198 -11.87 3.44 5.87
N ARG A 199 -11.21 4.56 5.51
CA ARG A 199 -10.73 4.84 4.15
C ARG A 199 -9.63 3.86 3.71
N VAL A 200 -8.71 3.52 4.60
CA VAL A 200 -7.67 2.51 4.32
C VAL A 200 -8.31 1.17 4.01
N ARG A 201 -9.28 0.72 4.82
CA ARG A 201 -10.01 -0.54 4.61
C ARG A 201 -10.79 -0.58 3.30
N GLU A 202 -11.36 0.57 2.91
CA GLU A 202 -12.03 0.72 1.61
C GLU A 202 -11.04 0.49 0.46
N ASP A 203 -9.88 1.15 0.49
CA ASP A 203 -8.87 1.02 -0.56
C ASP A 203 -8.18 -0.35 -0.54
N PHE A 204 -7.99 -0.98 0.62
CA PHE A 204 -7.54 -2.37 0.71
C PHE A 204 -8.49 -3.33 0.02
N GLY A 205 -9.81 -3.15 0.21
CA GLY A 205 -10.82 -3.93 -0.50
C GLY A 205 -10.75 -3.76 -2.02
N LEU A 206 -10.40 -2.56 -2.51
CA LEU A 206 -10.21 -2.29 -3.94
C LEU A 206 -8.96 -2.98 -4.51
N LEU A 207 -7.90 -3.03 -3.73
CA LEU A 207 -6.63 -3.68 -4.08
C LEU A 207 -6.66 -5.21 -3.86
N GLY A 208 -7.77 -5.76 -3.34
CA GLY A 208 -7.86 -7.19 -3.01
C GLY A 208 -7.00 -7.60 -1.81
N ILE A 209 -6.66 -6.64 -0.95
CA ILE A 209 -5.86 -6.87 0.27
C ILE A 209 -6.81 -7.29 1.40
N GLU A 210 -6.60 -8.49 1.94
CA GLU A 210 -7.33 -8.98 3.11
C GLU A 210 -6.43 -8.95 4.34
N ARG A 211 -7.02 -8.64 5.49
CA ARG A 211 -6.31 -8.66 6.77
C ARG A 211 -5.88 -10.08 7.13
N ALA A 212 -4.61 -10.29 7.40
CA ALA A 212 -4.15 -11.53 8.00
C ALA A 212 -4.77 -11.69 9.40
N GLY A 213 -5.43 -12.84 9.65
CA GLY A 213 -6.15 -13.08 10.90
C GLY A 213 -5.31 -13.03 12.18
N THR A 214 -3.98 -12.99 12.05
CA THR A 214 -3.01 -12.91 13.16
C THR A 214 -2.56 -11.48 13.47
N SER A 215 -2.80 -10.51 12.59
CA SER A 215 -2.42 -9.11 12.83
C SER A 215 -3.41 -8.46 13.80
N ARG A 216 -2.90 -7.85 14.87
CA ARG A 216 -3.68 -7.07 15.85
C ARG A 216 -3.63 -5.58 15.57
N GLU A 217 -2.67 -5.11 14.78
CA GLU A 217 -2.52 -3.70 14.44
C GLU A 217 -3.64 -3.24 13.50
N PRO A 218 -4.22 -2.04 13.74
CA PRO A 218 -5.11 -1.38 12.78
C PRO A 218 -4.40 -1.14 11.44
N GLU A 219 -5.14 -1.22 10.35
CA GLU A 219 -4.61 -1.15 8.98
C GLU A 219 -4.04 0.23 8.63
N ASP A 220 -4.36 1.27 9.40
CA ASP A 220 -3.81 2.62 9.25
C ASP A 220 -2.49 2.87 10.02
N HIS A 221 -1.87 1.79 10.54
CA HIS A 221 -0.52 1.85 11.10
C HIS A 221 0.50 2.13 10.00
N ILE A 222 1.47 3.02 10.26
CA ILE A 222 2.48 3.45 9.27
C ILE A 222 3.20 2.26 8.61
N ALA A 223 3.61 1.25 9.35
CA ALA A 223 4.32 0.10 8.81
C ALA A 223 3.47 -0.68 7.79
N ILE A 224 2.16 -0.80 8.01
CA ILE A 224 1.23 -1.48 7.10
C ILE A 224 1.06 -0.66 5.81
N LEU A 225 0.89 0.65 5.93
CA LEU A 225 0.75 1.54 4.76
C LEU A 225 2.03 1.56 3.91
N LEU A 226 3.20 1.57 4.54
CA LEU A 226 4.49 1.47 3.85
C LEU A 226 4.67 0.11 3.18
N GLU A 227 4.20 -0.98 3.80
CA GLU A 227 4.25 -2.31 3.20
C GLU A 227 3.39 -2.39 1.94
N VAL A 228 2.19 -1.83 1.98
CA VAL A 228 1.32 -1.74 0.80
C VAL A 228 1.97 -0.93 -0.31
N MET A 229 2.57 0.23 0.00
CA MET A 229 3.33 1.01 -0.99
C MET A 229 4.52 0.25 -1.56
N SER A 230 5.24 -0.53 -0.74
CA SER A 230 6.30 -1.42 -1.21
C SER A 230 5.77 -2.44 -2.23
N GLY A 231 4.62 -3.04 -1.96
CA GLY A 231 3.98 -3.99 -2.86
C GLY A 231 3.46 -3.34 -4.15
N LEU A 232 2.87 -2.14 -4.06
CA LEU A 232 2.42 -1.36 -5.21
C LEU A 232 3.60 -1.01 -6.13
N ALA A 233 4.68 -0.46 -5.59
CA ALA A 233 5.87 -0.11 -6.37
C ALA A 233 6.57 -1.34 -6.97
N ARG A 234 6.50 -2.50 -6.31
CA ARG A 234 7.07 -3.77 -6.82
C ARG A 234 6.19 -4.47 -7.85
N GLY A 235 4.97 -3.97 -8.08
CA GLY A 235 4.02 -4.59 -8.99
C GLY A 235 3.44 -5.91 -8.47
N ASP A 236 3.30 -6.06 -7.15
CA ASP A 236 2.66 -7.23 -6.52
C ASP A 236 1.13 -7.16 -6.65
N PHE A 237 0.59 -5.98 -6.91
CA PHE A 237 -0.82 -5.71 -7.16
C PHE A 237 -1.04 -5.32 -8.63
N GLU A 238 -2.24 -5.58 -9.16
CA GLU A 238 -2.66 -5.06 -10.47
C GLU A 238 -3.02 -3.57 -10.34
N ALA A 239 -2.04 -2.73 -10.09
CA ALA A 239 -2.18 -1.30 -9.89
C ALA A 239 -1.14 -0.56 -10.74
N ASP A 240 -1.57 0.51 -11.42
CA ASP A 240 -0.70 1.39 -12.18
C ASP A 240 -0.10 2.50 -11.29
N PHE A 241 0.75 3.34 -11.88
CA PHE A 241 1.36 4.46 -11.18
C PHE A 241 0.33 5.46 -10.64
N THR A 242 -0.80 5.65 -11.32
CA THR A 242 -1.88 6.54 -10.88
C THR A 242 -2.53 6.02 -9.59
N GLU A 243 -2.69 4.70 -9.47
CA GLU A 243 -3.21 4.08 -8.25
C GLU A 243 -2.21 4.13 -7.10
N GLN A 244 -0.90 4.00 -7.38
CA GLN A 244 0.16 4.24 -6.39
C GLN A 244 0.09 5.68 -5.87
N ALA A 245 0.04 6.67 -6.77
CA ALA A 245 -0.06 8.09 -6.43
C ALA A 245 -1.30 8.37 -5.57
N ARG A 246 -2.47 7.87 -5.99
CA ARG A 246 -3.72 8.02 -5.25
C ARG A 246 -3.63 7.43 -3.85
N PHE A 247 -3.04 6.23 -3.70
CA PHE A 247 -2.88 5.59 -2.39
C PHE A 247 -1.95 6.40 -1.49
N PHE A 248 -0.81 6.83 -2.01
CA PHE A 248 0.15 7.69 -1.29
C PHE A 248 -0.49 9.00 -0.85
N GLU A 249 -1.14 9.72 -1.76
CA GLU A 249 -1.77 11.01 -1.50
C GLU A 249 -2.87 10.94 -0.44
N ARG A 250 -3.65 9.84 -0.48
CA ARG A 250 -4.78 9.65 0.44
C ARG A 250 -4.33 9.20 1.83
N HIS A 251 -3.30 8.35 1.93
CA HIS A 251 -3.00 7.61 3.15
C HIS A 251 -1.66 7.93 3.80
N LEU A 252 -0.68 8.47 3.08
CA LEU A 252 0.66 8.79 3.61
C LEU A 252 0.99 10.28 3.58
N LYS A 253 0.85 10.92 2.42
CA LYS A 253 1.18 12.34 2.20
C LYS A 253 0.64 13.29 3.28
N PRO A 254 -0.60 13.14 3.81
CA PRO A 254 -1.15 14.12 4.76
C PRO A 254 -0.49 14.12 6.14
N TRP A 255 0.29 13.08 6.50
CA TRP A 255 0.74 12.94 7.88
C TRP A 255 2.09 12.23 8.06
N ALA A 256 2.51 11.34 7.14
CA ALA A 256 3.66 10.48 7.36
C ALA A 256 4.96 11.26 7.55
N ALA A 257 5.22 12.30 6.75
CA ALA A 257 6.40 13.14 6.90
C ALA A 257 6.46 13.80 8.30
N ARG A 258 5.31 14.26 8.84
CA ARG A 258 5.22 14.80 10.18
C ARG A 258 5.53 13.73 11.24
N MET A 259 4.98 12.53 11.10
CA MET A 259 5.28 11.43 12.03
C MET A 259 6.77 11.08 12.06
N PHE A 260 7.42 11.04 10.91
CA PHE A 260 8.87 10.81 10.83
C PHE A 260 9.68 11.98 11.45
N ALA A 261 9.24 13.21 11.27
CA ALA A 261 9.86 14.37 11.93
C ALA A 261 9.73 14.29 13.46
N ASP A 262 8.55 13.92 13.97
CA ASP A 262 8.33 13.70 15.39
C ASP A 262 9.25 12.58 15.93
N LEU A 263 9.45 11.51 15.16
CA LEU A 263 10.37 10.42 15.49
C LEU A 263 11.83 10.88 15.50
N GLU A 264 12.27 11.67 14.51
CA GLU A 264 13.60 12.26 14.42
C GLU A 264 13.90 13.16 15.65
N MET A 265 12.87 13.86 16.15
CA MET A 265 13.00 14.81 17.27
C MET A 265 12.75 14.18 18.64
N SER A 266 12.28 12.95 18.73
CA SER A 266 11.98 12.27 19.99
C SER A 266 13.22 12.15 20.86
N GLN A 267 13.07 12.41 22.16
CA GLN A 267 14.17 12.29 23.12
C GLN A 267 14.50 10.83 23.46
N ALA A 268 13.52 9.94 23.34
CA ALA A 268 13.70 8.51 23.54
C ALA A 268 14.42 7.85 22.35
N ALA A 269 14.50 8.51 21.19
CA ALA A 269 15.09 7.96 19.99
C ALA A 269 16.63 8.09 19.98
N GLY A 270 17.29 6.95 19.88
CA GLY A 270 18.71 6.79 19.56
C GLY A 270 18.86 6.28 18.13
N PHE A 271 18.68 4.97 17.93
CA PHE A 271 18.64 4.31 16.62
C PHE A 271 17.47 4.85 15.76
N TYR A 272 16.28 4.98 16.35
CA TYR A 272 15.08 5.42 15.63
C TYR A 272 15.11 6.87 15.21
N ARG A 273 16.01 7.70 15.71
CA ARG A 273 16.25 9.05 15.19
C ARG A 273 16.70 9.01 13.73
N ALA A 274 17.65 8.11 13.42
CA ALA A 274 18.11 7.93 12.04
C ALA A 274 17.01 7.34 11.14
N VAL A 275 16.17 6.43 11.66
CA VAL A 275 14.99 5.94 10.95
C VAL A 275 14.00 7.08 10.65
N GLY A 276 13.77 7.97 11.61
CA GLY A 276 12.94 9.17 11.45
C GLY A 276 13.45 10.07 10.33
N ARG A 277 14.78 10.33 10.31
CA ARG A 277 15.41 11.14 9.27
C ARG A 277 15.26 10.54 7.87
N VAL A 278 15.58 9.26 7.70
CA VAL A 278 15.40 8.55 6.42
C VAL A 278 13.95 8.62 5.97
N GLY A 279 13.00 8.29 6.85
CA GLY A 279 11.58 8.30 6.50
C GLY A 279 11.06 9.70 6.12
N ARG A 280 11.47 10.74 6.83
CA ARG A 280 11.06 12.11 6.50
C ARG A 280 11.55 12.54 5.11
N ILE A 281 12.84 12.37 4.83
CA ILE A 281 13.43 12.72 3.53
C ILE A 281 12.76 11.90 2.42
N PHE A 282 12.54 10.61 2.63
CA PHE A 282 11.89 9.75 1.65
C PHE A 282 10.44 10.17 1.37
N MET A 283 9.64 10.54 2.38
CA MET A 283 8.27 11.04 2.19
C MET A 283 8.25 12.37 1.43
N GLU A 284 9.24 13.24 1.64
CA GLU A 284 9.41 14.49 0.89
C GLU A 284 9.70 14.20 -0.59
N LEU A 285 10.63 13.29 -0.88
CA LEU A 285 10.96 12.87 -2.25
C LEU A 285 9.77 12.22 -2.98
N GLU A 286 9.04 11.32 -2.33
CA GLU A 286 7.84 10.70 -2.90
C GLU A 286 6.73 11.73 -3.18
N THR A 287 6.59 12.73 -2.30
CA THR A 287 5.64 13.83 -2.50
C THR A 287 5.98 14.64 -3.75
N GLU A 288 7.26 14.94 -3.97
CA GLU A 288 7.73 15.63 -5.17
C GLU A 288 7.54 14.76 -6.43
N ALA A 289 7.94 13.49 -6.35
CA ALA A 289 7.86 12.56 -7.48
C ALA A 289 6.42 12.39 -8.00
N PHE A 290 5.45 12.20 -7.10
CA PHE A 290 4.06 12.07 -7.49
C PHE A 290 3.45 13.39 -7.99
N THR A 291 3.93 14.55 -7.52
CA THR A 291 3.46 15.87 -8.01
C THR A 291 3.99 16.21 -9.42
N LEU A 292 5.19 15.73 -9.78
CA LEU A 292 5.78 16.00 -11.11
C LEU A 292 5.19 15.09 -12.21
N SER A 293 4.44 14.08 -11.84
CA SER A 293 3.89 13.08 -12.77
C SER A 293 2.42 13.36 -13.13
N GLU A 294 1.82 14.43 -12.58
CA GLU A 294 0.51 14.97 -12.96
C GLU A 294 0.64 15.93 -14.17
#